data_69cdebf9345da7044dd1008e4701fee2
#
_entry.id   69cdebf9345da7044dd1008e4701fee2
#
_cell.length_a   1.000
_cell.length_b   1.000
_cell.length_c   1.000
_cell.angle_alpha   90.00
_cell.angle_beta   90.00
_cell.angle_gamma   90.00
#
_symmetry.space_group_name_H-M   'P 1'
#
loop_
_entity.id
_entity.type
_entity.pdbx_description
1 polymer ?
#
loop_
_entity_poly.entity_id
_entity_poly.type
_entity_poly.pdbx_seq_one_letter_code
_entity_poly.pdbx_strand_id
1 'polypeptide(L)'
;MINKRIKSSPIIGFISVECKSFDDYELFSSKKDAFYAISKLKLWFGTPREFNSKIKGNKILGMQCEYVDIYTGNKIISDSHYGELINEDIKIYELELENNDYIQKFYMNFDYYITYLKILTKKGKYIELGEFNEEYNKHIDINFESKPHMINCFFGYYNIYGLRALGFLYLSRTNFILFNMLEIFKLKHILKTNEAERKKWENPENLKKISLKMKAIVKLCNLENILFNRIIQYYFSY
;
A
#
# COMPACT_ATOMS: atom_id res chain seq x y z
N MET A 1 -9.49 -15.85 -1.97
CA MET A 1 -9.13 -15.78 -3.41
C MET A 1 -8.31 -14.54 -3.82
N ILE A 2 -8.37 -13.44 -3.08
CA ILE A 2 -7.58 -12.21 -3.31
C ILE A 2 -6.07 -12.46 -3.14
N ASN A 3 -5.67 -13.31 -2.18
CA ASN A 3 -4.26 -13.59 -1.85
C ASN A 3 -3.40 -14.13 -3.01
N LYS A 4 -3.98 -14.76 -4.02
CA LYS A 4 -3.22 -15.28 -5.18
C LYS A 4 -2.76 -14.22 -6.18
N ARG A 5 -3.14 -12.95 -5.98
CA ARG A 5 -2.85 -11.82 -6.90
C ARG A 5 -1.90 -10.78 -6.36
N ILE A 6 -1.60 -10.87 -5.07
CA ILE A 6 -0.59 -10.04 -4.42
C ILE A 6 0.77 -10.63 -4.78
N LYS A 7 1.65 -9.79 -5.28
CA LYS A 7 3.04 -10.10 -5.58
C LYS A 7 3.94 -9.43 -4.55
N SER A 8 5.07 -10.05 -4.28
CA SER A 8 6.10 -9.52 -3.40
C SER A 8 7.26 -8.99 -4.22
N SER A 9 7.78 -7.83 -3.84
CA SER A 9 9.11 -7.41 -4.27
C SER A 9 10.18 -8.25 -3.54
N PRO A 10 11.42 -8.30 -4.03
CA PRO A 10 12.52 -8.75 -3.21
C PRO A 10 12.66 -7.84 -1.98
N ILE A 11 13.17 -8.38 -0.89
CA ILE A 11 13.67 -7.56 0.23
C ILE A 11 15.06 -7.08 -0.16
N ILE A 12 15.29 -5.78 -0.02
CA ILE A 12 16.56 -5.15 -0.31
C ILE A 12 17.05 -4.39 0.91
N GLY A 13 18.28 -4.66 1.31
CA GLY A 13 18.91 -4.09 2.48
C GLY A 13 19.88 -5.06 3.12
N PHE A 14 20.35 -4.70 4.29
CA PHE A 14 21.27 -5.49 5.10
C PHE A 14 20.53 -6.10 6.29
N ILE A 15 20.47 -7.43 6.34
CA ILE A 15 19.79 -8.18 7.39
C ILE A 15 20.84 -8.82 8.28
N SER A 16 20.83 -8.52 9.58
CA SER A 16 21.67 -9.15 10.59
C SER A 16 20.79 -9.89 11.61
N VAL A 17 21.42 -10.70 12.45
CA VAL A 17 20.74 -11.46 13.51
C VAL A 17 20.03 -10.57 14.56
N GLU A 18 20.45 -9.31 14.67
CA GLU A 18 19.85 -8.35 15.60
C GLU A 18 18.63 -7.61 15.04
N CYS A 19 18.28 -7.87 13.77
CA CYS A 19 17.15 -7.20 13.15
C CYS A 19 15.82 -7.85 13.56
N LYS A 20 14.86 -7.00 13.91
CA LYS A 20 13.44 -7.36 14.07
C LYS A 20 12.78 -7.30 12.69
N SER A 21 12.00 -8.31 12.34
CA SER A 21 11.17 -8.31 11.13
C SER A 21 9.84 -7.60 11.39
N PHE A 22 9.25 -7.06 10.32
CA PHE A 22 7.86 -6.60 10.31
C PHE A 22 7.20 -6.97 8.98
N ASP A 23 5.91 -7.20 9.04
CA ASP A 23 5.04 -7.41 7.86
C ASP A 23 3.70 -6.75 8.13
N ASP A 24 3.48 -5.58 7.56
CA ASP A 24 2.23 -4.83 7.75
C ASP A 24 1.02 -5.55 7.14
N TYR A 25 1.22 -6.54 6.26
CA TYR A 25 0.12 -7.36 5.74
C TYR A 25 -0.59 -8.16 6.84
N GLU A 26 0.10 -8.53 7.90
CA GLU A 26 -0.48 -9.26 9.03
C GLU A 26 -1.61 -8.48 9.71
N LEU A 27 -1.56 -7.13 9.70
CA LEU A 27 -2.58 -6.26 10.30
C LEU A 27 -3.99 -6.47 9.71
N PHE A 28 -4.06 -6.92 8.47
CA PHE A 28 -5.32 -7.05 7.74
C PHE A 28 -5.48 -8.36 6.96
N SER A 29 -4.53 -9.27 7.02
CA SER A 29 -4.56 -10.57 6.31
C SER A 29 -5.77 -11.44 6.70
N SER A 30 -6.23 -11.33 7.96
CA SER A 30 -7.42 -12.04 8.47
C SER A 30 -8.74 -11.41 8.01
N LYS A 31 -8.74 -10.18 7.51
CA LYS A 31 -9.95 -9.44 7.11
C LYS A 31 -10.31 -9.74 5.65
N LYS A 32 -10.92 -10.90 5.42
CA LYS A 32 -11.20 -11.47 4.09
C LYS A 32 -11.99 -10.56 3.14
N ASP A 33 -12.85 -9.71 3.67
CA ASP A 33 -13.77 -8.83 2.91
C ASP A 33 -13.25 -7.39 2.78
N ALA A 34 -12.09 -7.07 3.34
CA ALA A 34 -11.50 -5.75 3.29
C ALA A 34 -10.37 -5.67 2.24
N PHE A 35 -10.17 -4.48 1.72
CA PHE A 35 -9.03 -4.18 0.85
C PHE A 35 -8.36 -2.90 1.32
N TYR A 36 -7.17 -3.03 1.85
CA TYR A 36 -6.40 -1.93 2.40
C TYR A 36 -5.42 -1.35 1.37
N ALA A 37 -5.37 -0.02 1.30
CA ALA A 37 -4.39 0.74 0.54
C ALA A 37 -3.68 1.71 1.48
N ILE A 38 -2.46 2.09 1.15
CA ILE A 38 -1.71 3.09 1.90
C ILE A 38 -2.43 4.44 1.76
N SER A 39 -2.77 5.08 2.87
CA SER A 39 -3.35 6.44 2.92
C SER A 39 -2.35 7.47 3.41
N LYS A 40 -1.38 7.06 4.24
CA LYS A 40 -0.32 7.94 4.74
C LYS A 40 0.95 7.14 4.97
N LEU A 41 2.07 7.74 4.62
CA LEU A 41 3.40 7.24 4.92
C LEU A 41 4.14 8.28 5.76
N LYS A 42 4.70 7.84 6.87
CA LYS A 42 5.54 8.63 7.76
C LYS A 42 6.94 8.04 7.79
N LEU A 43 7.94 8.89 7.61
CA LEU A 43 9.33 8.51 7.52
C LEU A 43 10.15 9.31 8.52
N TRP A 44 11.05 8.63 9.24
CA TRP A 44 12.06 9.25 10.10
C TRP A 44 13.38 9.28 9.34
N PHE A 45 13.96 10.47 9.25
CA PHE A 45 15.20 10.72 8.51
C PHE A 45 16.19 11.48 9.39
N GLY A 46 17.39 10.97 9.51
CA GLY A 46 18.44 11.56 10.34
C GLY A 46 19.70 10.69 10.43
N THR A 47 20.58 11.04 11.33
CA THR A 47 21.83 10.29 11.55
C THR A 47 21.60 9.19 12.58
N PRO A 48 21.88 7.90 12.27
CA PRO A 48 21.81 6.83 13.26
C PRO A 48 22.86 7.03 14.35
N ARG A 49 22.50 6.73 15.59
CA ARG A 49 23.43 6.82 16.75
C ARG A 49 24.24 5.54 16.87
N GLU A 50 24.99 5.21 15.83
CA GLU A 50 25.83 4.02 15.84
C GLU A 50 27.26 4.33 16.32
N PHE A 51 27.85 3.43 17.10
CA PHE A 51 29.23 3.55 17.60
C PHE A 51 30.29 3.50 16.49
N ASN A 52 29.90 3.16 15.27
CA ASN A 52 30.84 2.95 14.18
C ASN A 52 30.96 4.21 13.33
N SER A 53 32.09 4.89 13.45
CA SER A 53 32.43 6.13 12.71
C SER A 53 32.40 6.00 11.16
N LYS A 54 32.19 4.80 10.62
CA LYS A 54 32.12 4.55 9.17
C LYS A 54 30.76 4.93 8.56
N ILE A 55 29.70 4.98 9.36
CA ILE A 55 28.36 5.31 8.88
C ILE A 55 28.15 6.81 9.02
N LYS A 56 28.42 7.53 7.94
CA LYS A 56 28.25 8.98 7.87
C LYS A 56 26.95 9.36 7.16
N GLY A 57 26.40 10.53 7.55
CA GLY A 57 25.26 11.15 6.89
C GLY A 57 23.88 10.59 7.29
N ASN A 58 22.87 11.29 6.87
CA ASN A 58 21.48 10.98 7.18
C ASN A 58 20.99 9.74 6.47
N LYS A 59 20.11 8.99 7.12
CA LYS A 59 19.52 7.73 6.65
C LYS A 59 18.02 7.73 6.91
N ILE A 60 17.30 6.83 6.25
CA ILE A 60 15.92 6.51 6.62
C ILE A 60 15.98 5.61 7.85
N LEU A 61 15.60 6.16 9.00
CA LEU A 61 15.73 5.48 10.28
C LEU A 61 14.49 4.67 10.64
N GLY A 62 13.37 4.96 10.01
CA GLY A 62 12.13 4.25 10.27
C GLY A 62 11.02 4.66 9.37
N MET A 63 9.92 3.90 9.47
CA MET A 63 8.69 4.14 8.76
C MET A 63 7.47 3.73 9.57
N GLN A 64 6.34 4.33 9.24
CA GLN A 64 5.01 3.96 9.72
C GLN A 64 4.00 4.22 8.61
N CYS A 65 3.04 3.32 8.43
CA CYS A 65 1.99 3.48 7.45
C CYS A 65 0.62 3.60 8.10
N GLU A 66 -0.22 4.44 7.52
CA GLU A 66 -1.66 4.37 7.73
C GLU A 66 -2.28 3.71 6.50
N TYR A 67 -3.09 2.71 6.74
CA TYR A 67 -3.83 1.96 5.72
C TYR A 67 -5.32 2.28 5.82
N VAL A 68 -5.97 2.43 4.70
CA VAL A 68 -7.41 2.65 4.63
C VAL A 68 -8.08 1.51 3.87
N ASP A 69 -9.11 0.93 4.45
CA ASP A 69 -9.99 0.02 3.71
C ASP A 69 -10.79 0.82 2.69
N ILE A 70 -10.54 0.57 1.42
CA ILE A 70 -11.17 1.32 0.32
C ILE A 70 -12.69 1.12 0.22
N TYR A 71 -13.24 0.08 0.84
CA TYR A 71 -14.68 -0.19 0.86
C TYR A 71 -15.38 0.59 1.97
N THR A 72 -14.83 0.55 3.18
CA THR A 72 -15.48 1.11 4.38
C THR A 72 -14.94 2.47 4.78
N GLY A 73 -13.71 2.80 4.39
CA GLY A 73 -12.98 3.97 4.86
C GLY A 73 -12.34 3.78 6.24
N ASN A 74 -12.45 2.60 6.83
CA ASN A 74 -11.81 2.31 8.12
C ASN A 74 -10.30 2.36 8.00
N LYS A 75 -9.64 2.98 8.97
CA LYS A 75 -8.19 3.14 9.00
C LYS A 75 -7.54 2.18 9.99
N ILE A 76 -6.33 1.74 9.65
CA ILE A 76 -5.42 0.99 10.51
C ILE A 76 -4.06 1.66 10.41
N ILE A 77 -3.40 1.87 11.53
CA ILE A 77 -2.04 2.41 11.60
C ILE A 77 -1.12 1.26 11.98
N SER A 78 -0.02 1.09 11.23
CA SER A 78 1.02 0.12 11.58
C SER A 78 1.79 0.58 12.82
N ASP A 79 2.51 -0.34 13.42
CA ASP A 79 3.52 0.02 14.40
C ASP A 79 4.59 0.92 13.77
N SER A 80 5.28 1.68 14.59
CA SER A 80 6.42 2.46 14.13
C SER A 80 7.64 1.55 14.07
N HIS A 81 8.10 1.27 12.85
CA HIS A 81 9.27 0.42 12.60
C HIS A 81 10.52 1.30 12.52
N TYR A 82 11.05 1.70 13.66
CA TYR A 82 12.22 2.55 13.75
C TYR A 82 13.16 2.16 14.90
N GLY A 83 14.39 2.65 14.83
CA GLY A 83 15.39 2.42 15.87
C GLY A 83 15.11 3.19 17.15
N GLU A 84 15.45 2.62 18.27
CA GLU A 84 15.32 3.25 19.60
C GLU A 84 16.49 4.20 19.90
N LEU A 85 17.68 3.93 19.32
CA LEU A 85 18.89 4.73 19.50
C LEU A 85 19.09 5.70 18.33
N ILE A 86 18.34 6.78 18.35
CA ILE A 86 18.36 7.82 17.34
C ILE A 86 18.80 9.15 17.95
N ASN A 87 19.47 10.00 17.15
CA ASN A 87 19.89 11.32 17.59
C ASN A 87 18.72 12.29 17.66
N GLU A 88 18.88 13.41 18.39
CA GLU A 88 17.85 14.44 18.56
C GLU A 88 17.50 15.18 17.25
N ASP A 89 18.38 15.15 16.25
CA ASP A 89 18.23 15.87 14.96
C ASP A 89 17.37 15.13 13.92
N ILE A 90 16.39 14.34 14.36
CA ILE A 90 15.54 13.58 13.43
C ILE A 90 14.47 14.47 12.86
N LYS A 91 14.35 14.42 11.55
CA LYS A 91 13.24 15.02 10.80
C LYS A 91 12.20 13.97 10.45
N ILE A 92 10.95 14.36 10.62
CA ILE A 92 9.81 13.51 10.25
C ILE A 92 9.21 14.08 8.97
N TYR A 93 9.03 13.19 7.99
CA TYR A 93 8.41 13.49 6.71
C TYR A 93 7.14 12.67 6.55
N GLU A 94 6.08 13.31 6.05
CA GLU A 94 4.79 12.68 5.87
C GLU A 94 4.31 12.84 4.43
N LEU A 95 3.84 11.75 3.84
CA LEU A 95 3.21 11.72 2.53
C LEU A 95 1.77 11.22 2.68
N GLU A 96 0.82 12.10 2.50
CA GLU A 96 -0.60 11.74 2.49
C GLU A 96 -1.06 11.44 1.07
N LEU A 97 -1.66 10.26 0.90
CA LEU A 97 -2.25 9.82 -0.34
C LEU A 97 -3.76 10.06 -0.30
N GLU A 98 -4.24 10.92 -1.18
CA GLU A 98 -5.66 11.21 -1.32
C GLU A 98 -6.41 10.06 -1.99
N ASN A 99 -7.72 10.15 -2.03
CA ASN A 99 -8.54 9.21 -2.79
C ASN A 99 -8.05 9.10 -4.24
N ASN A 100 -7.85 7.87 -4.71
CA ASN A 100 -7.31 7.51 -6.04
C ASN A 100 -5.84 7.88 -6.28
N ASP A 101 -5.12 8.29 -5.26
CA ASP A 101 -3.68 8.40 -5.31
C ASP A 101 -3.03 7.08 -4.86
N TYR A 102 -1.87 6.78 -5.38
CA TYR A 102 -1.08 5.61 -5.02
C TYR A 102 0.37 5.83 -5.40
N ILE A 103 1.26 5.12 -4.75
CA ILE A 103 2.69 5.16 -5.08
C ILE A 103 2.89 4.56 -6.47
N GLN A 104 3.40 5.38 -7.39
CA GLN A 104 3.64 5.05 -8.79
C GLN A 104 5.09 4.71 -9.07
N LYS A 105 6.01 5.42 -8.43
CA LYS A 105 7.45 5.17 -8.52
C LYS A 105 8.04 5.07 -7.13
N PHE A 106 8.97 4.16 -6.99
CA PHE A 106 9.67 3.91 -5.75
C PHE A 106 11.14 3.63 -6.05
N TYR A 107 12.02 4.52 -5.62
CA TYR A 107 13.47 4.38 -5.76
C TYR A 107 14.09 4.32 -4.39
N MET A 108 15.04 3.43 -4.22
CA MET A 108 15.73 3.25 -2.96
C MET A 108 17.17 2.80 -3.19
N ASN A 109 18.12 3.49 -2.55
CA ASN A 109 19.50 3.00 -2.41
C ASN A 109 19.77 2.63 -0.98
N PHE A 110 20.67 1.70 -0.79
CA PHE A 110 21.09 1.33 0.55
C PHE A 110 22.56 0.91 0.58
N ASP A 111 23.15 1.13 1.73
CA ASP A 111 24.42 0.59 2.21
C ASP A 111 24.12 -0.38 3.36
N TYR A 112 24.50 -0.05 4.58
CA TYR A 112 24.03 -0.74 5.80
C TYR A 112 22.61 -0.29 6.21
N TYR A 113 22.17 0.89 5.78
CA TYR A 113 20.87 1.51 5.96
C TYR A 113 20.33 1.98 4.62
N ILE A 114 19.08 2.34 4.60
CA ILE A 114 18.50 3.02 3.45
C ILE A 114 19.04 4.45 3.41
N THR A 115 19.88 4.74 2.41
CA THR A 115 20.58 6.03 2.27
C THR A 115 19.85 7.04 1.44
N TYR A 116 19.02 6.55 0.53
CA TYR A 116 18.19 7.37 -0.36
C TYR A 116 16.85 6.72 -0.57
N LEU A 117 15.82 7.53 -0.56
CA LEU A 117 14.46 7.12 -0.86
C LEU A 117 13.76 8.20 -1.66
N LYS A 118 13.19 7.83 -2.81
CA LYS A 118 12.32 8.67 -3.60
C LYS A 118 11.02 7.96 -3.89
N ILE A 119 9.93 8.58 -3.52
CA ILE A 119 8.57 8.09 -3.76
C ILE A 119 7.84 9.15 -4.56
N LEU A 120 7.23 8.73 -5.68
CA LEU A 120 6.36 9.57 -6.49
C LEU A 120 4.97 8.92 -6.55
N THR A 121 3.95 9.71 -6.31
CA THR A 121 2.56 9.28 -6.44
C THR A 121 2.00 9.57 -7.83
N LYS A 122 0.90 8.91 -8.18
CA LYS A 122 0.19 9.15 -9.44
C LYS A 122 -0.25 10.60 -9.61
N LYS A 123 -0.60 11.29 -8.52
CA LYS A 123 -1.02 12.70 -8.54
C LYS A 123 0.14 13.69 -8.51
N GLY A 124 1.38 13.20 -8.57
CA GLY A 124 2.58 14.04 -8.62
C GLY A 124 3.09 14.49 -7.25
N LYS A 125 2.51 14.02 -6.14
CA LYS A 125 3.11 14.23 -4.83
C LYS A 125 4.39 13.40 -4.74
N TYR A 126 5.41 13.91 -4.07
CA TYR A 126 6.65 13.18 -3.90
C TYR A 126 7.30 13.44 -2.54
N ILE A 127 8.09 12.48 -2.11
CA ILE A 127 9.10 12.61 -1.05
C ILE A 127 10.43 12.18 -1.65
N GLU A 128 11.47 12.94 -1.38
CA GLU A 128 12.84 12.62 -1.77
C GLU A 128 13.75 12.91 -0.58
N LEU A 129 14.43 11.88 -0.07
CA LEU A 129 15.24 11.92 1.13
C LEU A 129 16.60 11.25 0.87
N GLY A 130 17.67 11.89 1.36
CA GLY A 130 19.02 11.40 1.20
C GLY A 130 19.66 11.80 -0.12
N GLU A 131 20.82 11.23 -0.39
CA GLU A 131 21.60 11.48 -1.60
C GLU A 131 21.68 10.20 -2.43
N PHE A 132 21.30 10.29 -3.69
CA PHE A 132 21.42 9.20 -4.63
C PHE A 132 22.90 8.99 -4.98
N ASN A 133 23.41 7.79 -4.80
CA ASN A 133 24.77 7.42 -5.18
C ASN A 133 24.73 6.24 -6.16
N GLU A 134 25.17 6.50 -7.41
CA GLU A 134 25.23 5.49 -8.48
C GLU A 134 26.25 4.37 -8.18
N GLU A 135 27.25 4.64 -7.33
CA GLU A 135 28.27 3.64 -6.95
C GLU A 135 27.69 2.52 -6.04
N TYR A 136 26.56 2.79 -5.40
CA TYR A 136 25.86 1.74 -4.65
C TYR A 136 25.14 0.80 -5.62
N ASN A 137 25.78 -0.33 -5.91
CA ASN A 137 25.27 -1.38 -6.82
C ASN A 137 23.94 -2.02 -6.41
N LYS A 138 23.37 -1.59 -5.30
CA LYS A 138 22.14 -2.15 -4.74
C LYS A 138 21.09 -1.06 -4.65
N HIS A 139 20.19 -1.04 -5.62
CA HIS A 139 19.06 -0.12 -5.64
C HIS A 139 17.78 -0.85 -6.06
N ILE A 140 16.66 -0.33 -5.62
CA ILE A 140 15.35 -0.64 -6.20
C ILE A 140 14.95 0.54 -7.06
N ASP A 141 14.61 0.26 -8.31
CA ASP A 141 13.91 1.16 -9.20
C ASP A 141 12.62 0.47 -9.66
N ILE A 142 11.50 0.89 -9.10
CA ILE A 142 10.20 0.36 -9.49
C ILE A 142 9.36 1.48 -10.08
N ASN A 143 9.03 1.30 -11.33
CA ASN A 143 8.19 2.19 -12.10
C ASN A 143 6.91 1.48 -12.54
N PHE A 144 5.78 1.89 -11.96
CA PHE A 144 4.46 1.38 -12.30
C PHE A 144 3.70 2.25 -13.33
N GLU A 145 4.35 3.23 -13.98
CA GLU A 145 3.67 4.08 -14.97
C GLU A 145 3.06 3.28 -16.11
N SER A 146 3.81 2.32 -16.65
CA SER A 146 3.36 1.47 -17.76
C SER A 146 2.49 0.29 -17.30
N LYS A 147 2.50 -0.03 -16.01
CA LYS A 147 1.76 -1.16 -15.44
C LYS A 147 0.92 -0.64 -14.28
N PRO A 148 -0.40 -0.73 -14.32
CA PRO A 148 -1.27 -0.21 -13.26
C PRO A 148 -1.18 -1.08 -12.00
N HIS A 149 0.00 -1.11 -11.39
CA HIS A 149 0.26 -1.72 -10.11
C HIS A 149 0.17 -0.67 -9.01
N MET A 150 -0.09 -1.11 -7.80
CA MET A 150 -0.08 -0.29 -6.61
C MET A 150 0.58 -1.04 -5.47
N ILE A 151 1.41 -0.35 -4.71
CA ILE A 151 1.96 -0.88 -3.47
C ILE A 151 0.81 -0.98 -2.47
N ASN A 152 0.66 -2.17 -1.88
CA ASN A 152 -0.41 -2.47 -0.94
C ASN A 152 0.07 -2.29 0.50
N CYS A 153 1.24 -2.84 0.84
CA CYS A 153 1.85 -2.70 2.16
C CYS A 153 3.36 -2.94 2.09
N PHE A 154 4.03 -2.60 3.17
CA PHE A 154 5.46 -2.81 3.34
C PHE A 154 5.74 -3.96 4.31
N PHE A 155 6.93 -4.55 4.14
CA PHE A 155 7.52 -5.50 5.05
C PHE A 155 9.03 -5.31 5.04
N GLY A 156 9.72 -5.74 6.10
CA GLY A 156 11.16 -5.50 6.15
C GLY A 156 11.79 -5.85 7.49
N TYR A 157 12.90 -5.18 7.74
CA TYR A 157 13.71 -5.39 8.93
C TYR A 157 14.23 -4.06 9.46
N TYR A 158 14.26 -3.92 10.78
CA TYR A 158 14.83 -2.79 11.49
C TYR A 158 15.58 -3.28 12.73
N ASN A 159 16.46 -2.48 13.25
CA ASN A 159 17.16 -2.73 14.52
C ASN A 159 17.09 -1.47 15.41
N ILE A 160 17.79 -1.49 16.53
CA ILE A 160 17.82 -0.36 17.49
C ILE A 160 18.33 0.95 16.89
N TYR A 161 19.02 0.93 15.76
CA TYR A 161 19.59 2.10 15.10
C TYR A 161 18.75 2.58 13.89
N GLY A 162 17.85 1.76 13.35
CA GLY A 162 16.98 2.18 12.25
C GLY A 162 16.57 1.11 11.26
N LEU A 163 15.96 1.53 10.17
CA LEU A 163 15.46 0.68 9.11
C LEU A 163 16.62 0.10 8.29
N ARG A 164 16.67 -1.23 8.18
CA ARG A 164 17.80 -1.98 7.61
C ARG A 164 17.49 -2.55 6.24
N ALA A 165 16.27 -3.02 6.04
CA ALA A 165 15.84 -3.61 4.79
C ALA A 165 14.35 -3.39 4.59
N LEU A 166 13.95 -3.22 3.34
CA LEU A 166 12.58 -2.95 2.96
C LEU A 166 12.17 -3.74 1.71
N GLY A 167 10.98 -4.24 1.73
CA GLY A 167 10.26 -4.80 0.61
C GLY A 167 8.80 -4.36 0.65
N PHE A 168 8.03 -4.70 -0.36
CA PHE A 168 6.61 -4.37 -0.39
C PHE A 168 5.80 -5.40 -1.16
N LEU A 169 4.55 -5.51 -0.78
CA LEU A 169 3.55 -6.25 -1.52
C LEU A 169 2.86 -5.29 -2.50
N TYR A 170 2.60 -5.78 -3.70
CA TYR A 170 1.92 -5.00 -4.74
C TYR A 170 0.93 -5.85 -5.52
N LEU A 171 -0.04 -5.21 -6.12
CA LEU A 171 -1.04 -5.88 -6.94
C LEU A 171 -1.36 -5.08 -8.20
N SER A 172 -1.86 -5.78 -9.21
CA SER A 172 -2.39 -5.14 -10.41
C SER A 172 -3.73 -4.48 -10.10
N ARG A 173 -3.78 -3.15 -10.25
CA ARG A 173 -5.00 -2.37 -10.12
C ARG A 173 -6.08 -2.79 -11.11
N THR A 174 -5.69 -3.06 -12.35
CA THR A 174 -6.61 -3.56 -13.38
C THR A 174 -7.24 -4.89 -12.97
N ASN A 175 -6.43 -5.83 -12.48
CA ASN A 175 -6.94 -7.12 -12.01
C ASN A 175 -7.88 -6.97 -10.82
N PHE A 176 -7.58 -6.03 -9.92
CA PHE A 176 -8.44 -5.74 -8.79
C PHE A 176 -9.81 -5.19 -9.24
N ILE A 177 -9.82 -4.22 -10.16
CA ILE A 177 -11.04 -3.67 -10.72
C ILE A 177 -11.86 -4.74 -11.44
N LEU A 178 -11.23 -5.49 -12.35
CA LEU A 178 -11.89 -6.57 -13.08
C LEU A 178 -12.47 -7.63 -12.16
N PHE A 179 -11.76 -7.99 -11.09
CA PHE A 179 -12.26 -8.95 -10.12
C PHE A 179 -13.54 -8.47 -9.43
N ASN A 180 -13.56 -7.23 -8.95
CA ASN A 180 -14.75 -6.68 -8.31
C ASN A 180 -15.92 -6.55 -9.29
N MET A 181 -15.66 -6.18 -10.54
CA MET A 181 -16.69 -6.16 -11.58
C MET A 181 -17.23 -7.57 -11.84
N LEU A 182 -16.36 -8.58 -11.97
CA LEU A 182 -16.79 -9.96 -12.17
C LEU A 182 -17.61 -10.51 -11.00
N GLU A 183 -17.28 -10.15 -9.76
CA GLU A 183 -18.09 -10.52 -8.60
C GLU A 183 -19.46 -9.89 -8.65
N ILE A 184 -19.57 -8.61 -9.06
CA ILE A 184 -20.84 -7.92 -9.23
C ILE A 184 -21.66 -8.57 -10.35
N PHE A 185 -21.04 -8.93 -11.48
CA PHE A 185 -21.74 -9.62 -12.57
C PHE A 185 -22.22 -11.03 -12.18
N LYS A 186 -21.40 -11.81 -11.48
CA LYS A 186 -21.81 -13.10 -10.94
C LYS A 186 -23.01 -12.98 -10.03
N LEU A 187 -22.96 -11.99 -9.12
CA LEU A 187 -24.04 -11.72 -8.20
C LEU A 187 -25.32 -11.37 -8.95
N LYS A 188 -25.24 -10.47 -9.95
CA LYS A 188 -26.39 -10.14 -10.81
C LYS A 188 -26.98 -11.39 -11.46
N HIS A 189 -26.14 -12.28 -12.00
CA HIS A 189 -26.60 -13.53 -12.61
C HIS A 189 -27.33 -14.41 -11.59
N ILE A 190 -26.79 -14.57 -10.39
CA ILE A 190 -27.40 -15.35 -9.30
C ILE A 190 -28.74 -14.75 -8.90
N LEU A 191 -28.83 -13.43 -8.75
CA LEU A 191 -30.07 -12.73 -8.40
C LEU A 191 -31.18 -12.89 -9.45
N LYS A 192 -30.80 -13.07 -10.73
CA LYS A 192 -31.77 -13.31 -11.81
C LYS A 192 -32.22 -14.78 -11.91
N THR A 193 -31.34 -15.71 -11.58
CA THR A 193 -31.55 -17.16 -11.84
C THR A 193 -31.96 -17.96 -10.63
N ASN A 194 -31.77 -17.44 -9.42
CA ASN A 194 -32.01 -18.17 -8.18
C ASN A 194 -32.79 -17.33 -7.17
N GLU A 195 -34.07 -17.64 -7.02
CA GLU A 195 -34.97 -16.91 -6.12
C GLU A 195 -34.59 -17.02 -4.62
N ALA A 196 -34.09 -18.17 -4.21
CA ALA A 196 -33.64 -18.39 -2.82
C ALA A 196 -32.38 -17.53 -2.50
N GLU A 197 -31.43 -17.47 -3.43
CA GLU A 197 -30.27 -16.60 -3.30
C GLU A 197 -30.67 -15.12 -3.37
N ARG A 198 -31.65 -14.73 -4.20
CA ARG A 198 -32.19 -13.38 -4.27
C ARG A 198 -32.68 -12.91 -2.92
N LYS A 199 -33.51 -13.70 -2.24
CA LYS A 199 -34.02 -13.38 -0.88
C LYS A 199 -32.89 -13.17 0.14
N LYS A 200 -31.81 -13.96 0.06
CA LYS A 200 -30.63 -13.81 0.91
C LYS A 200 -29.89 -12.49 0.65
N TRP A 201 -29.83 -12.05 -0.60
CA TRP A 201 -29.15 -10.81 -0.98
C TRP A 201 -29.99 -9.55 -0.82
N GLU A 202 -31.30 -9.66 -0.68
CA GLU A 202 -32.20 -8.57 -0.29
C GLU A 202 -31.98 -8.10 1.16
N ASN A 203 -31.21 -8.84 1.93
CA ASN A 203 -30.79 -8.43 3.28
C ASN A 203 -29.99 -7.10 3.18
N PRO A 204 -30.35 -6.08 4.01
CA PRO A 204 -29.70 -4.76 3.99
C PRO A 204 -28.18 -4.76 4.13
N GLU A 205 -27.61 -5.71 4.92
CA GLU A 205 -26.15 -5.84 5.08
C GLU A 205 -25.45 -6.26 3.78
N ASN A 206 -26.04 -7.19 3.03
CA ASN A 206 -25.49 -7.64 1.76
C ASN A 206 -25.59 -6.56 0.69
N LEU A 207 -26.70 -5.83 0.64
CA LEU A 207 -26.87 -4.66 -0.24
C LEU A 207 -25.83 -3.57 0.09
N LYS A 208 -25.56 -3.34 1.38
CA LYS A 208 -24.53 -2.39 1.82
C LYS A 208 -23.14 -2.82 1.33
N LYS A 209 -22.79 -4.11 1.43
CA LYS A 209 -21.49 -4.63 0.93
C LYS A 209 -21.32 -4.40 -0.58
N ILE A 210 -22.37 -4.66 -1.38
CA ILE A 210 -22.36 -4.40 -2.82
C ILE A 210 -22.14 -2.91 -3.11
N SER A 211 -22.90 -2.05 -2.44
CA SER A 211 -22.78 -0.60 -2.59
C SER A 211 -21.37 -0.10 -2.28
N LEU A 212 -20.72 -0.63 -1.24
CA LEU A 212 -19.35 -0.29 -0.89
C LEU A 212 -18.34 -0.74 -1.95
N LYS A 213 -18.46 -1.98 -2.47
CA LYS A 213 -17.61 -2.48 -3.57
C LYS A 213 -17.76 -1.62 -4.82
N MET A 214 -18.98 -1.22 -5.15
CA MET A 214 -19.27 -0.37 -6.28
C MET A 214 -18.66 1.03 -6.12
N LYS A 215 -18.80 1.66 -4.95
CA LYS A 215 -18.16 2.95 -4.64
C LYS A 215 -16.65 2.88 -4.76
N ALA A 216 -16.03 1.75 -4.34
CA ALA A 216 -14.59 1.54 -4.47
C ALA A 216 -14.15 1.46 -5.94
N ILE A 217 -14.92 0.76 -6.80
CA ILE A 217 -14.64 0.70 -8.24
C ILE A 217 -14.69 2.09 -8.86
N VAL A 218 -15.71 2.91 -8.53
CA VAL A 218 -15.81 4.31 -8.98
C VAL A 218 -14.58 5.10 -8.59
N LYS A 219 -14.20 5.04 -7.32
CA LYS A 219 -13.01 5.73 -6.81
C LYS A 219 -11.74 5.31 -7.53
N LEU A 220 -11.55 4.01 -7.77
CA LEU A 220 -10.35 3.48 -8.41
C LEU A 220 -10.27 3.76 -9.91
N CYS A 221 -11.41 3.81 -10.59
CA CYS A 221 -11.49 4.05 -12.02
C CYS A 221 -11.50 5.54 -12.38
N ASN A 222 -11.67 6.43 -11.40
CA ASN A 222 -11.88 7.85 -11.64
C ASN A 222 -13.08 8.11 -12.56
N LEU A 223 -14.08 7.22 -12.50
CA LEU A 223 -15.30 7.34 -13.27
C LEU A 223 -16.15 8.46 -12.67
N GLU A 224 -16.70 9.34 -13.52
CA GLU A 224 -17.70 10.27 -13.07
C GLU A 224 -18.90 9.50 -12.51
N ASN A 225 -19.44 9.95 -11.38
CA ASN A 225 -20.56 9.30 -10.71
C ASN A 225 -21.77 9.13 -11.66
N ILE A 226 -21.94 10.04 -12.62
CA ILE A 226 -23.01 9.99 -13.62
C ILE A 226 -22.85 8.79 -14.56
N LEU A 227 -21.63 8.57 -15.08
CA LEU A 227 -21.35 7.45 -15.99
C LEU A 227 -21.50 6.11 -15.27
N PHE A 228 -21.07 6.06 -14.03
CA PHE A 228 -21.17 4.89 -13.20
C PHE A 228 -22.63 4.55 -12.83
N ASN A 229 -23.43 5.53 -12.43
CA ASN A 229 -24.83 5.35 -12.16
C ASN A 229 -25.61 4.87 -13.41
N ARG A 230 -25.24 5.33 -14.61
CA ARG A 230 -25.78 4.81 -15.87
C ARG A 230 -25.40 3.35 -16.12
N ILE A 231 -24.15 2.98 -15.87
CA ILE A 231 -23.69 1.58 -15.97
C ILE A 231 -24.48 0.71 -14.98
N ILE A 232 -24.66 1.17 -13.74
CA ILE A 232 -25.44 0.47 -12.72
C ILE A 232 -26.91 0.37 -13.12
N GLN A 233 -27.54 1.45 -13.52
CA GLN A 233 -28.92 1.44 -14.00
C GLN A 233 -29.06 0.46 -15.16
N TYR A 234 -28.19 0.52 -16.17
CA TYR A 234 -28.23 -0.40 -17.30
C TYR A 234 -28.09 -1.87 -16.89
N TYR A 235 -27.24 -2.18 -15.89
CA TYR A 235 -27.00 -3.55 -15.47
C TYR A 235 -27.94 -4.05 -14.37
N PHE A 236 -28.56 -3.19 -13.57
CA PHE A 236 -29.40 -3.56 -12.43
C PHE A 236 -30.88 -3.14 -12.57
N SER A 237 -31.26 -2.47 -13.63
CA SER A 237 -32.67 -2.06 -13.90
C SER A 237 -33.45 -3.12 -14.68
N TYR A 238 -33.40 -4.37 -14.22
CA TYR A 238 -34.32 -5.41 -14.70
C TYR A 238 -34.71 -6.33 -13.55
#